data_8c037a28f587599582eca2ad84244093
#
_entry.id   8c037a28f587599582eca2ad84244093
#
_cell.length_a   1.000
_cell.length_b   1.000
_cell.length_c   1.000
_cell.angle_alpha   90.00
_cell.angle_beta   90.00
_cell.angle_gamma   90.00
#
_symmetry.space_group_name_H-M   'P 1'
#
loop_
_entity.id
_entity.type
_entity.pdbx_description
1 polymer ?
#
loop_
_entity_poly.entity_id
_entity_poly.type
_entity_poly.pdbx_seq_one_letter_code
_entity_poly.pdbx_strand_id
1 'polypeptide(L)'
;MRQSQRGYSLPELLAVVIILGVAAAVAIPDISTTNPNKLDLAADGVAQAIRFARSESLRTGNIHGVEISQNTQRVVAYRADLTTTPVSKAEILYHPVSKQRFDYDVDTGVMTDGVSITNTQDPFLYATGRRKNLLFDVTGVPIWIVNSTSSTYILQDGMVQLSYGGDSRTVTVAQVTGRVTVQ
;
A
#
# COMPACT_ATOMS: atom_id res chain seq x y z
N MET A 1 -6.96 15.40 68.79
CA MET A 1 -8.16 15.52 67.97
C MET A 1 -8.18 14.32 67.02
N ARG A 2 -9.10 13.36 67.16
CA ARG A 2 -9.29 12.25 66.22
C ARG A 2 -10.18 12.75 65.09
N GLN A 3 -9.66 12.84 63.89
CA GLN A 3 -10.47 13.03 62.67
C GLN A 3 -11.31 11.79 62.46
N SER A 4 -12.63 11.93 62.48
CA SER A 4 -13.59 10.90 62.13
C SER A 4 -13.47 10.65 60.62
N GLN A 5 -12.93 9.52 60.20
CA GLN A 5 -12.98 9.08 58.82
C GLN A 5 -14.43 8.68 58.48
N ARG A 6 -15.08 9.48 57.66
CA ARG A 6 -16.40 9.15 57.10
C ARG A 6 -16.16 8.21 55.88
N GLY A 7 -16.60 6.98 56.03
CA GLY A 7 -16.65 6.04 54.90
C GLY A 7 -17.75 6.44 53.91
N TYR A 8 -17.53 6.19 52.62
CA TYR A 8 -18.56 6.39 51.60
C TYR A 8 -19.74 5.47 51.80
N SER A 9 -20.94 5.96 51.54
CA SER A 9 -22.14 5.14 51.59
C SER A 9 -22.28 4.31 50.32
N LEU A 10 -22.89 3.14 50.41
CA LEU A 10 -23.10 2.23 49.28
C LEU A 10 -23.79 2.90 48.08
N PRO A 11 -24.84 3.76 48.25
CA PRO A 11 -25.45 4.49 47.16
C PRO A 11 -24.51 5.53 46.52
N GLU A 12 -23.57 6.12 47.26
CA GLU A 12 -22.59 7.06 46.74
C GLU A 12 -21.57 6.40 45.83
N LEU A 13 -21.09 5.20 46.20
CA LEU A 13 -20.27 4.37 45.36
C LEU A 13 -20.99 3.93 44.06
N LEU A 14 -22.27 3.56 44.18
CA LEU A 14 -23.09 3.20 43.04
C LEU A 14 -23.24 4.37 42.05
N ALA A 15 -23.50 5.57 42.59
CA ALA A 15 -23.61 6.78 41.77
C ALA A 15 -22.28 7.09 41.01
N VAL A 16 -21.14 6.94 41.67
CA VAL A 16 -19.82 7.15 41.04
C VAL A 16 -19.57 6.14 39.93
N VAL A 17 -19.90 4.86 40.14
CA VAL A 17 -19.74 3.82 39.11
C VAL A 17 -20.63 4.07 37.89
N ILE A 18 -21.87 4.52 38.09
CA ILE A 18 -22.77 4.89 37.00
C ILE A 18 -22.21 6.08 36.20
N ILE A 19 -21.75 7.13 36.90
CA ILE A 19 -21.17 8.31 36.23
C ILE A 19 -19.91 7.93 35.44
N LEU A 20 -19.03 7.11 36.02
CA LEU A 20 -17.84 6.63 35.35
C LEU A 20 -18.19 5.74 34.15
N GLY A 21 -19.22 4.89 34.25
CA GLY A 21 -19.71 4.06 33.15
C GLY A 21 -20.23 4.90 31.98
N VAL A 22 -21.01 5.94 32.25
CA VAL A 22 -21.51 6.88 31.24
C VAL A 22 -20.36 7.68 30.63
N ALA A 23 -19.44 8.19 31.45
CA ALA A 23 -18.28 8.93 30.98
C ALA A 23 -17.37 8.08 30.11
N ALA A 24 -17.17 6.81 30.47
CA ALA A 24 -16.39 5.86 29.65
C ALA A 24 -17.07 5.58 28.31
N ALA A 25 -18.39 5.43 28.27
CA ALA A 25 -19.14 5.19 27.02
C ALA A 25 -19.05 6.38 26.04
N VAL A 26 -18.97 7.60 26.54
CA VAL A 26 -18.81 8.82 25.72
C VAL A 26 -17.34 9.05 25.32
N ALA A 27 -16.39 8.59 26.14
CA ALA A 27 -14.98 8.81 25.92
C ALA A 27 -14.35 7.80 24.95
N ILE A 28 -15.06 6.71 24.54
CA ILE A 28 -14.58 5.79 23.51
C ILE A 28 -14.76 6.52 22.17
N PRO A 29 -13.65 6.99 21.54
CA PRO A 29 -13.76 7.56 20.19
C PRO A 29 -14.30 6.48 19.27
N ASP A 30 -15.24 6.83 18.43
CA ASP A 30 -15.74 5.94 17.39
C ASP A 30 -14.59 5.70 16.37
N ILE A 31 -13.85 4.61 16.55
CA ILE A 31 -12.71 4.23 15.71
C ILE A 31 -13.19 3.81 14.30
N SER A 32 -14.51 3.73 14.10
CA SER A 32 -15.14 3.35 12.85
C SER A 32 -15.29 4.49 11.84
N THR A 33 -15.06 5.74 12.24
CA THR A 33 -15.12 6.87 11.31
C THR A 33 -13.90 6.86 10.40
N THR A 34 -14.14 7.00 9.12
CA THR A 34 -13.23 7.18 7.99
C THR A 34 -11.86 7.71 8.45
N ASN A 35 -10.89 6.80 8.60
CA ASN A 35 -9.57 7.19 9.05
C ASN A 35 -8.74 7.54 7.80
N PRO A 36 -8.53 8.83 7.46
CA PRO A 36 -7.76 9.23 6.28
C PRO A 36 -6.35 8.66 6.30
N ASN A 37 -5.82 8.35 7.48
CA ASN A 37 -4.51 7.71 7.62
C ASN A 37 -4.46 6.31 6.96
N LYS A 38 -5.58 5.59 6.85
CA LYS A 38 -5.61 4.29 6.17
C LYS A 38 -5.29 4.43 4.69
N LEU A 39 -5.87 5.43 4.05
CA LEU A 39 -5.67 5.70 2.63
C LEU A 39 -4.24 6.18 2.36
N ASP A 40 -3.72 7.07 3.21
CA ASP A 40 -2.34 7.55 3.11
C ASP A 40 -1.34 6.40 3.32
N LEU A 41 -1.58 5.54 4.31
CA LEU A 41 -0.74 4.37 4.57
C LEU A 41 -0.75 3.37 3.40
N ALA A 42 -1.91 3.13 2.80
CA ALA A 42 -2.04 2.25 1.63
C ALA A 42 -1.31 2.84 0.42
N ALA A 43 -1.46 4.14 0.16
CA ALA A 43 -0.78 4.83 -0.93
C ALA A 43 0.75 4.83 -0.74
N ASP A 44 1.21 5.08 0.48
CA ASP A 44 2.63 5.00 0.82
C ASP A 44 3.17 3.57 0.68
N GLY A 45 2.40 2.55 1.05
CA GLY A 45 2.74 1.14 0.87
C GLY A 45 2.95 0.79 -0.60
N VAL A 46 2.03 1.20 -1.48
CA VAL A 46 2.16 1.03 -2.94
C VAL A 46 3.38 1.78 -3.47
N ALA A 47 3.57 3.05 -3.07
CA ALA A 47 4.71 3.84 -3.49
C ALA A 47 6.05 3.22 -3.03
N GLN A 48 6.07 2.65 -1.83
CA GLN A 48 7.25 1.96 -1.28
C GLN A 48 7.58 0.69 -2.06
N ALA A 49 6.57 -0.12 -2.45
CA ALA A 49 6.76 -1.28 -3.30
C ALA A 49 7.44 -0.92 -4.63
N ILE A 50 6.95 0.14 -5.28
CA ILE A 50 7.49 0.62 -6.55
C ILE A 50 8.93 1.14 -6.37
N ARG A 51 9.17 1.98 -5.36
CA ARG A 51 10.52 2.51 -5.06
C ARG A 51 11.51 1.39 -4.73
N PHE A 52 11.05 0.38 -4.01
CA PHE A 52 11.89 -0.75 -3.63
C PHE A 52 12.27 -1.59 -4.86
N ALA A 53 11.32 -1.97 -5.72
CA ALA A 53 11.62 -2.68 -6.95
C ALA A 53 12.63 -1.93 -7.83
N ARG A 54 12.47 -0.60 -7.96
CA ARG A 54 13.43 0.25 -8.66
C ARG A 54 14.82 0.21 -8.02
N SER A 55 14.90 0.33 -6.70
CA SER A 55 16.19 0.31 -5.99
C SER A 55 16.90 -1.04 -6.11
N GLU A 56 16.13 -2.14 -6.12
CA GLU A 56 16.67 -3.48 -6.32
C GLU A 56 17.21 -3.68 -7.74
N SER A 57 16.57 -3.10 -8.76
CA SER A 57 17.10 -3.11 -10.12
C SER A 57 18.45 -2.41 -10.21
N LEU A 58 18.56 -1.22 -9.63
CA LEU A 58 19.82 -0.47 -9.56
C LEU A 58 20.91 -1.19 -8.76
N ARG A 59 20.53 -1.85 -7.65
CA ARG A 59 21.47 -2.52 -6.75
C ARG A 59 22.02 -3.83 -7.31
N THR A 60 21.15 -4.63 -7.96
CA THR A 60 21.49 -6.00 -8.36
C THR A 60 21.89 -6.11 -9.83
N GLY A 61 21.59 -5.10 -10.64
CA GLY A 61 21.77 -5.16 -12.10
C GLY A 61 20.81 -6.15 -12.78
N ASN A 62 19.70 -6.52 -12.14
CA ASN A 62 18.66 -7.36 -12.70
C ASN A 62 17.36 -6.57 -12.87
N ILE A 63 16.49 -7.01 -13.77
CA ILE A 63 15.17 -6.40 -13.94
C ILE A 63 14.27 -6.83 -12.79
N HIS A 64 13.75 -5.85 -12.06
CA HIS A 64 12.74 -6.04 -11.03
C HIS A 64 11.49 -5.23 -11.38
N GLY A 65 10.38 -5.58 -10.77
CA GLY A 65 9.14 -4.87 -11.02
C GLY A 65 8.10 -5.07 -9.94
N VAL A 66 6.98 -4.42 -10.16
CA VAL A 66 5.77 -4.60 -9.36
C VAL A 66 4.61 -4.98 -10.26
N GLU A 67 3.75 -5.86 -9.78
CA GLU A 67 2.43 -6.09 -10.32
C GLU A 67 1.42 -5.45 -9.37
N ILE A 68 0.52 -4.64 -9.93
CA ILE A 68 -0.57 -4.01 -9.20
C ILE A 68 -1.87 -4.37 -9.91
N SER A 69 -2.70 -5.16 -9.24
CA SER A 69 -3.94 -5.70 -9.78
C SER A 69 -5.13 -5.13 -9.03
N GLN A 70 -5.95 -4.35 -9.73
CA GLN A 70 -7.22 -3.85 -9.18
C GLN A 70 -8.25 -4.97 -8.96
N ASN A 71 -8.24 -6.01 -9.80
CA ASN A 71 -9.21 -7.10 -9.70
C ASN A 71 -9.02 -7.95 -8.45
N THR A 72 -7.78 -8.10 -8.01
CA THR A 72 -7.41 -8.88 -6.82
C THR A 72 -6.93 -8.00 -5.67
N GLN A 73 -6.98 -6.67 -5.82
CA GLN A 73 -6.52 -5.68 -4.83
C GLN A 73 -5.09 -5.93 -4.34
N ARG A 74 -4.25 -6.52 -5.18
CA ARG A 74 -2.96 -7.09 -4.79
C ARG A 74 -1.78 -6.32 -5.37
N VAL A 75 -0.74 -6.18 -4.53
CA VAL A 75 0.55 -5.58 -4.87
C VAL A 75 1.65 -6.60 -4.64
N VAL A 76 2.45 -6.86 -5.66
CA VAL A 76 3.55 -7.85 -5.61
C VAL A 76 4.81 -7.22 -6.18
N ALA A 77 5.89 -7.15 -5.40
CA ALA A 77 7.20 -6.78 -5.90
C ALA A 77 8.04 -8.05 -6.16
N TYR A 78 8.69 -8.11 -7.33
CA TYR A 78 9.35 -9.33 -7.78
C TYR A 78 10.57 -9.06 -8.67
N ARG A 79 11.47 -10.06 -8.75
CA ARG A 79 12.49 -10.14 -9.80
C ARG A 79 11.88 -10.78 -11.05
N ALA A 80 12.09 -10.16 -12.20
CA ALA A 80 11.56 -10.64 -13.47
C ALA A 80 12.34 -11.86 -13.99
N ASP A 81 11.62 -12.84 -14.54
CA ASP A 81 12.18 -13.92 -15.33
C ASP A 81 11.97 -13.61 -16.81
N LEU A 82 13.05 -13.27 -17.48
CA LEU A 82 13.04 -12.92 -18.91
C LEU A 82 13.12 -14.15 -19.82
N THR A 83 13.29 -15.34 -19.28
CA THR A 83 13.37 -16.58 -20.06
C THR A 83 12.00 -17.07 -20.50
N THR A 84 10.95 -16.58 -19.86
CA THR A 84 9.54 -16.91 -20.16
C THR A 84 8.87 -15.87 -21.07
N THR A 85 7.84 -16.30 -21.79
CA THR A 85 7.03 -15.44 -22.66
C THR A 85 5.54 -15.63 -22.33
N PRO A 86 4.85 -14.64 -21.77
CA PRO A 86 5.37 -13.33 -21.34
C PRO A 86 6.29 -13.46 -20.11
N VAL A 87 7.01 -12.37 -19.79
CA VAL A 87 7.85 -12.26 -18.59
C VAL A 87 7.06 -12.67 -17.35
N SER A 88 7.64 -13.57 -16.56
CA SER A 88 7.06 -14.09 -15.33
C SER A 88 7.80 -13.57 -14.08
N LYS A 89 7.31 -13.97 -12.92
CA LYS A 89 7.92 -13.65 -11.62
C LYS A 89 8.89 -14.76 -11.24
N ALA A 90 10.20 -14.48 -11.27
CA ALA A 90 11.23 -15.45 -10.85
C ALA A 90 11.24 -15.60 -9.32
N GLU A 91 11.14 -14.48 -8.62
CA GLU A 91 11.25 -14.43 -7.16
C GLU A 91 10.47 -13.23 -6.61
N ILE A 92 9.68 -13.45 -5.56
CA ILE A 92 9.02 -12.36 -4.85
C ILE A 92 10.02 -11.74 -3.88
N LEU A 93 10.11 -10.42 -3.89
CA LEU A 93 11.03 -9.68 -3.04
C LEU A 93 10.55 -9.67 -1.58
N TYR A 94 11.50 -9.49 -0.67
CA TYR A 94 11.22 -9.36 0.75
C TYR A 94 11.42 -7.91 1.19
N HIS A 95 10.50 -7.41 2.00
CA HIS A 95 10.59 -6.08 2.57
C HIS A 95 11.88 -5.96 3.41
N PRO A 96 12.69 -4.92 3.21
CA PRO A 96 14.04 -4.84 3.80
C PRO A 96 14.03 -4.80 5.33
N VAL A 97 12.99 -4.24 5.93
CA VAL A 97 12.86 -4.09 7.40
C VAL A 97 12.10 -5.25 8.02
N SER A 98 10.85 -5.50 7.59
CA SER A 98 9.98 -6.50 8.19
C SER A 98 10.34 -7.94 7.80
N LYS A 99 11.15 -8.14 6.75
CA LYS A 99 11.49 -9.45 6.17
C LYS A 99 10.27 -10.26 5.70
N GLN A 100 9.12 -9.64 5.60
CA GLN A 100 7.93 -10.24 5.00
C GLN A 100 8.00 -10.16 3.48
N ARG A 101 7.32 -11.08 2.80
CA ARG A 101 7.21 -11.03 1.33
C ARG A 101 6.50 -9.74 0.93
N PHE A 102 7.03 -9.11 -0.10
CA PHE A 102 6.38 -7.95 -0.71
C PHE A 102 5.25 -8.40 -1.63
N ASP A 103 4.25 -8.99 -1.02
CA ASP A 103 3.11 -9.64 -1.67
C ASP A 103 1.93 -9.54 -0.68
N TYR A 104 1.06 -8.56 -0.91
CA TYR A 104 -0.02 -8.24 0.01
C TYR A 104 -1.26 -7.70 -0.73
N ASP A 105 -2.41 -7.90 -0.11
CA ASP A 105 -3.67 -7.34 -0.56
C ASP A 105 -3.90 -6.00 0.16
N VAL A 106 -4.27 -4.96 -0.62
CA VAL A 106 -4.44 -3.61 -0.10
C VAL A 106 -5.69 -3.51 0.78
N ASP A 107 -6.74 -4.23 0.42
CA ASP A 107 -8.06 -4.17 1.06
C ASP A 107 -8.21 -5.01 2.34
N THR A 108 -7.27 -5.93 2.61
CA THR A 108 -7.34 -6.83 3.78
C THR A 108 -6.27 -6.58 4.84
N GLY A 109 -5.42 -5.57 4.64
CA GLY A 109 -4.39 -5.19 5.62
C GLY A 109 -5.02 -4.65 6.90
N VAL A 110 -4.48 -5.03 8.07
CA VAL A 110 -4.99 -4.59 9.40
C VAL A 110 -5.12 -3.06 9.50
N MET A 111 -4.24 -2.32 8.82
CA MET A 111 -4.23 -0.85 8.85
C MET A 111 -4.79 -0.22 7.56
N THR A 112 -5.08 -1.01 6.53
CA THR A 112 -5.57 -0.57 5.21
C THR A 112 -6.91 -1.18 4.85
N ASP A 113 -7.52 -1.92 5.76
CA ASP A 113 -8.81 -2.57 5.58
C ASP A 113 -9.87 -1.61 5.01
N GLY A 114 -10.51 -2.03 3.92
CA GLY A 114 -11.50 -1.27 3.19
C GLY A 114 -10.94 -0.26 2.17
N VAL A 115 -9.60 -0.07 2.09
CA VAL A 115 -9.00 0.70 0.99
C VAL A 115 -9.01 -0.13 -0.28
N SER A 116 -9.35 0.47 -1.41
CA SER A 116 -9.38 -0.25 -2.68
C SER A 116 -8.63 0.47 -3.79
N ILE A 117 -8.02 -0.31 -4.68
CA ILE A 117 -7.43 0.17 -5.93
C ILE A 117 -8.58 0.37 -6.92
N THR A 118 -8.78 1.61 -7.38
CA THR A 118 -9.96 2.00 -8.16
C THR A 118 -9.65 2.42 -9.60
N ASN A 119 -8.49 2.06 -10.11
CA ASN A 119 -8.17 2.29 -11.51
C ASN A 119 -9.26 1.69 -12.42
N THR A 120 -9.71 2.43 -13.42
CA THR A 120 -10.66 1.90 -14.42
C THR A 120 -10.02 0.95 -15.44
N GLN A 121 -8.70 1.02 -15.55
CA GLN A 121 -7.87 0.20 -16.44
C GLN A 121 -6.55 -0.14 -15.73
N ASP A 122 -5.77 -1.05 -16.30
CA ASP A 122 -4.43 -1.34 -15.79
C ASP A 122 -3.59 -0.07 -15.62
N PRO A 123 -2.84 0.09 -14.51
CA PRO A 123 -2.28 1.37 -14.08
C PRO A 123 -1.14 1.90 -14.97
N PHE A 124 -0.47 1.04 -15.73
CA PHE A 124 0.76 1.40 -16.46
C PHE A 124 0.54 1.38 -17.96
N LEU A 125 0.67 2.53 -18.62
CA LEU A 125 0.51 2.69 -20.07
C LEU A 125 1.87 2.63 -20.78
N TYR A 126 1.93 1.78 -21.80
CA TYR A 126 3.05 1.65 -22.73
C TYR A 126 2.57 1.79 -24.18
N ALA A 127 3.47 1.91 -25.14
CA ALA A 127 3.10 1.97 -26.56
C ALA A 127 2.28 0.75 -27.03
N THR A 128 2.40 -0.38 -26.33
CA THR A 128 1.68 -1.63 -26.62
C THR A 128 0.39 -1.80 -25.82
N GLY A 129 -0.04 -0.76 -25.10
CA GLY A 129 -1.24 -0.76 -24.26
C GLY A 129 -0.96 -0.76 -22.77
N ARG A 130 -2.03 -0.81 -21.99
CA ARG A 130 -1.94 -0.78 -20.53
C ARG A 130 -1.59 -2.16 -19.94
N ARG A 131 -0.88 -2.15 -18.82
CA ARG A 131 -0.42 -3.35 -18.09
C ARG A 131 -0.57 -3.15 -16.59
N LYS A 132 -0.78 -4.24 -15.88
CA LYS A 132 -0.71 -4.30 -14.42
C LYS A 132 0.74 -4.36 -13.89
N ASN A 133 1.69 -4.62 -14.76
CA ASN A 133 3.10 -4.80 -14.43
C ASN A 133 3.90 -3.57 -14.81
N LEU A 134 4.73 -3.12 -13.88
CA LEU A 134 5.76 -2.10 -14.06
C LEU A 134 7.12 -2.75 -13.81
N LEU A 135 7.99 -2.75 -14.78
CA LEU A 135 9.36 -3.24 -14.66
C LEU A 135 10.34 -2.07 -14.63
N PHE A 136 11.46 -2.27 -14.00
CA PHE A 136 12.59 -1.34 -14.00
C PHE A 136 13.81 -2.02 -14.60
N ASP A 137 14.44 -1.36 -15.54
CA ASP A 137 15.73 -1.81 -16.06
C ASP A 137 16.88 -1.59 -15.07
N VAL A 138 18.07 -2.01 -15.45
CA VAL A 138 19.28 -1.90 -14.60
C VAL A 138 19.69 -0.45 -14.30
N THR A 139 19.14 0.52 -15.02
CA THR A 139 19.36 1.97 -14.82
C THR A 139 18.23 2.63 -14.05
N GLY A 140 17.21 1.86 -13.65
CA GLY A 140 16.03 2.32 -12.92
C GLY A 140 14.99 3.06 -13.77
N VAL A 141 15.08 2.93 -15.10
CA VAL A 141 14.06 3.44 -16.03
C VAL A 141 12.86 2.49 -16.03
N PRO A 142 11.62 3.02 -15.92
CA PRO A 142 10.42 2.20 -15.95
C PRO A 142 10.13 1.74 -17.38
N ILE A 143 10.06 0.41 -17.56
CA ILE A 143 9.93 -0.25 -18.86
C ILE A 143 8.86 -1.35 -18.84
N TRP A 144 8.48 -1.78 -20.03
CA TRP A 144 7.84 -3.05 -20.30
C TRP A 144 8.64 -3.84 -21.34
N ILE A 145 8.79 -5.14 -21.11
CA ILE A 145 9.44 -6.08 -22.00
C ILE A 145 8.63 -7.38 -22.00
N VAL A 146 8.48 -8.02 -23.16
CA VAL A 146 7.72 -9.27 -23.27
C VAL A 146 8.59 -10.49 -22.92
N ASN A 147 9.84 -10.47 -23.34
CA ASN A 147 10.87 -11.46 -23.04
C ASN A 147 12.27 -10.87 -23.34
N SER A 148 13.33 -11.63 -23.12
CA SER A 148 14.72 -11.18 -23.29
C SER A 148 15.09 -10.75 -24.73
N THR A 149 14.33 -11.17 -25.72
CA THR A 149 14.58 -10.87 -27.15
C THR A 149 13.63 -9.82 -27.72
N SER A 150 12.64 -9.39 -26.94
CA SER A 150 11.63 -8.42 -27.37
C SER A 150 12.12 -6.98 -27.26
N SER A 151 11.45 -6.10 -27.99
CA SER A 151 11.65 -4.66 -27.83
C SER A 151 11.27 -4.21 -26.42
N THR A 152 12.03 -3.25 -25.91
CA THR A 152 11.75 -2.58 -24.64
C THR A 152 10.88 -1.35 -24.90
N TYR A 153 9.84 -1.19 -24.12
CA TYR A 153 8.90 -0.06 -24.21
C TYR A 153 9.00 0.76 -22.92
N ILE A 154 9.25 2.07 -23.07
CA ILE A 154 9.31 2.99 -21.95
C ILE A 154 7.88 3.30 -21.47
N LEU A 155 7.70 3.48 -20.16
CA LEU A 155 6.45 3.91 -19.56
C LEU A 155 6.01 5.25 -20.13
N GLN A 156 4.76 5.35 -20.57
CA GLN A 156 4.14 6.60 -21.06
C GLN A 156 3.30 7.29 -19.98
N ASP A 157 2.65 6.49 -19.13
CA ASP A 157 1.85 6.96 -18.01
C ASP A 157 1.80 5.87 -16.94
N GLY A 158 1.97 6.26 -15.69
CA GLY A 158 1.92 5.34 -14.55
C GLY A 158 1.16 5.98 -13.40
N MET A 159 -0.07 5.49 -13.16
CA MET A 159 -0.95 6.05 -12.15
C MET A 159 -1.75 4.95 -11.46
N VAL A 160 -1.60 4.85 -10.14
CA VAL A 160 -2.38 3.95 -9.28
C VAL A 160 -3.30 4.80 -8.42
N GLN A 161 -4.60 4.61 -8.60
CA GLN A 161 -5.63 5.26 -7.81
C GLN A 161 -6.09 4.35 -6.67
N LEU A 162 -6.14 4.91 -5.46
CA LEU A 162 -6.70 4.25 -4.28
C LEU A 162 -7.84 5.10 -3.74
N SER A 163 -8.86 4.45 -3.19
CA SER A 163 -9.98 5.14 -2.55
C SER A 163 -10.39 4.50 -1.23
N TYR A 164 -10.92 5.32 -0.33
CA TYR A 164 -11.49 4.91 0.94
C TYR A 164 -12.48 5.98 1.44
N GLY A 165 -13.71 5.58 1.76
CA GLY A 165 -14.71 6.46 2.38
C GLY A 165 -15.10 7.70 1.57
N GLY A 166 -14.88 7.70 0.25
CA GLY A 166 -15.14 8.84 -0.64
C GLY A 166 -13.91 9.69 -0.96
N ASP A 167 -12.82 9.50 -0.22
CA ASP A 167 -11.52 10.13 -0.50
C ASP A 167 -10.69 9.27 -1.46
N SER A 168 -9.74 9.90 -2.14
CA SER A 168 -8.81 9.22 -3.06
C SER A 168 -7.39 9.69 -2.89
N ARG A 169 -6.44 8.81 -3.21
CA ARG A 169 -5.01 9.11 -3.37
C ARG A 169 -4.51 8.53 -4.67
N THR A 170 -3.54 9.21 -5.24
CA THR A 170 -2.93 8.81 -6.50
C THR A 170 -1.43 8.63 -6.32
N VAL A 171 -0.92 7.46 -6.68
CA VAL A 171 0.51 7.17 -6.76
C VAL A 171 0.92 7.26 -8.22
N THR A 172 1.79 8.23 -8.53
CA THR A 172 2.24 8.50 -9.90
C THR A 172 3.69 8.10 -10.07
N VAL A 173 4.01 7.50 -11.23
CA VAL A 173 5.37 7.10 -11.62
C VAL A 173 5.81 7.91 -12.83
N ALA A 174 6.90 8.66 -12.69
CA ALA A 174 7.45 9.46 -13.77
C ALA A 174 8.07 8.58 -14.89
N GLN A 175 7.78 8.92 -16.14
CA GLN A 175 8.05 8.12 -17.34
C GLN A 175 9.51 7.69 -17.50
N VAL A 176 10.46 8.59 -17.34
CA VAL A 176 11.88 8.33 -17.63
C VAL A 176 12.67 8.05 -16.35
N THR A 177 12.36 8.79 -15.31
CA THR A 177 13.14 8.71 -14.05
C THR A 177 12.67 7.63 -13.10
N GLY A 178 11.44 7.11 -13.29
CA GLY A 178 10.82 6.19 -12.35
C GLY A 178 10.59 6.80 -10.95
N ARG A 179 10.61 8.14 -10.84
CA ARG A 179 10.30 8.82 -9.57
C ARG A 179 8.84 8.58 -9.19
N VAL A 180 8.62 8.22 -7.93
CA VAL A 180 7.28 7.94 -7.40
C VAL A 180 6.84 9.08 -6.48
N THR A 181 5.65 9.62 -6.74
CA THR A 181 5.00 10.66 -5.93
C THR A 181 3.62 10.19 -5.50
N VAL A 182 3.18 10.61 -4.30
CA VAL A 182 1.84 10.39 -3.76
C VAL A 182 1.14 11.75 -3.66
N GLN A 183 -0.11 11.82 -4.10
CA GLN A 183 -0.95 13.02 -4.11
C GLN A 183 -2.34 12.70 -3.57
#